data_0ced9af089451646ba801d1cbdda609a
#
_entry.id   0ced9af089451646ba801d1cbdda609a
#
_cell.length_a   1.000
_cell.length_b   1.000
_cell.length_c   1.000
_cell.angle_alpha   90.00
_cell.angle_beta   90.00
_cell.angle_gamma   90.00
#
_symmetry.space_group_name_H-M   'P 1'
#
loop_
_entity.id
_entity.type
_entity.pdbx_description
1 polymer ?
#
loop_
_entity_poly.entity_id
_entity_poly.type
_entity_poly.pdbx_seq_one_letter_code
_entity_poly.pdbx_strand_id
1 'polypeptide(L)'
;MSFSEICIYQVKPDKVEEFEDLMQEAVPFMERMDGVLLLRFARRTHIIKEMFSIKEGLPPDRLTRVVKSVRYMLYWEFESPEKYGLAQKQLYETYWKAIDKCLIMPHDKYLGESPF
;
A
#
# COMPACT_ATOMS: atom_id res chain seq x y z
N MET A 1 -18.21 10.29 8.39
CA MET A 1 -17.19 9.27 8.72
C MET A 1 -16.44 8.89 7.46
N SER A 2 -15.12 8.76 7.55
CA SER A 2 -14.32 8.37 6.42
C SER A 2 -14.28 6.85 6.25
N PHE A 3 -13.99 6.42 5.04
CA PHE A 3 -13.83 5.02 4.68
C PHE A 3 -12.38 4.78 4.24
N SER A 4 -11.74 3.72 4.75
CA SER A 4 -10.32 3.50 4.52
C SER A 4 -10.00 2.09 4.04
N GLU A 5 -8.95 2.02 3.23
CA GLU A 5 -8.34 0.77 2.82
C GLU A 5 -6.89 0.73 3.34
N ILE A 6 -6.50 -0.42 3.86
CA ILE A 6 -5.09 -0.76 4.03
C ILE A 6 -4.80 -1.89 3.07
N CYS A 7 -3.80 -1.73 2.22
CA CYS A 7 -3.44 -2.74 1.24
C CYS A 7 -1.97 -3.13 1.38
N ILE A 8 -1.70 -4.42 1.41
CA ILE A 8 -0.34 -4.94 1.47
C ILE A 8 -0.04 -5.65 0.15
N TYR A 9 0.99 -5.17 -0.54
CA TYR A 9 1.50 -5.80 -1.76
C TYR A 9 2.73 -6.62 -1.44
N GLN A 10 2.82 -7.80 -2.02
CA GLN A 10 4.02 -8.64 -1.92
C GLN A 10 4.62 -8.77 -3.32
N VAL A 11 5.67 -8.00 -3.56
CA VAL A 11 6.27 -7.85 -4.88
C VAL A 11 7.41 -8.84 -5.07
N LYS A 12 7.50 -9.44 -6.26
CA LYS A 12 8.61 -10.31 -6.63
C LYS A 12 9.92 -9.53 -6.55
N PRO A 13 10.99 -10.12 -5.95
CA PRO A 13 12.25 -9.38 -5.79
C PRO A 13 12.84 -8.83 -7.09
N ASP A 14 12.64 -9.51 -8.20
CA ASP A 14 13.13 -9.08 -9.52
C ASP A 14 12.19 -8.10 -10.22
N LYS A 15 11.06 -7.75 -9.59
CA LYS A 15 10.07 -6.82 -10.13
C LYS A 15 9.96 -5.52 -9.33
N VAL A 16 10.84 -5.30 -8.36
CA VAL A 16 10.80 -4.12 -7.49
C VAL A 16 10.91 -2.83 -8.28
N GLU A 17 11.87 -2.74 -9.18
CA GLU A 17 12.07 -1.53 -9.99
C GLU A 17 10.86 -1.25 -10.87
N GLU A 18 10.37 -2.28 -11.57
CA GLU A 18 9.18 -2.17 -12.41
C GLU A 18 7.97 -1.73 -11.61
N PHE A 19 7.77 -2.32 -10.42
CA PHE A 19 6.65 -1.98 -9.54
C PHE A 19 6.75 -0.55 -9.03
N GLU A 20 7.93 -0.11 -8.61
CA GLU A 20 8.11 1.26 -8.11
C GLU A 20 7.92 2.29 -9.20
N ASP A 21 8.42 2.02 -10.42
CA ASP A 21 8.19 2.90 -11.56
C ASP A 21 6.69 3.01 -11.87
N LEU A 22 6.00 1.87 -11.83
CA LEU A 22 4.56 1.83 -12.07
C LEU A 22 3.80 2.60 -10.99
N MET A 23 4.15 2.42 -9.72
CA MET A 23 3.48 3.11 -8.61
C MET A 23 3.80 4.60 -8.58
N GLN A 24 4.96 5.01 -9.06
CA GLN A 24 5.31 6.41 -9.18
C GLN A 24 4.33 7.14 -10.12
N GLU A 25 3.80 6.42 -11.10
CA GLU A 25 2.78 6.94 -12.01
C GLU A 25 1.38 6.75 -11.42
N ALA A 26 1.09 5.58 -10.87
CA ALA A 26 -0.24 5.23 -10.38
C ALA A 26 -0.66 6.01 -9.13
N VAL A 27 0.26 6.23 -8.18
CA VAL A 27 -0.06 6.91 -6.92
C VAL A 27 -0.63 8.32 -7.14
N PRO A 28 -0.01 9.19 -7.94
CA PRO A 28 -0.62 10.51 -8.22
C PRO A 28 -2.00 10.40 -8.87
N PHE A 29 -2.19 9.43 -9.76
CA PHE A 29 -3.48 9.16 -10.38
C PHE A 29 -4.52 8.78 -9.32
N MET A 30 -4.14 7.92 -8.37
CA MET A 30 -5.01 7.47 -7.29
C MET A 30 -5.34 8.60 -6.31
N GLU A 31 -4.38 9.48 -6.04
CA GLU A 31 -4.59 10.62 -5.13
C GLU A 31 -5.60 11.62 -5.66
N ARG A 32 -5.71 11.75 -6.96
CA ARG A 32 -6.60 12.71 -7.62
C ARG A 32 -8.00 12.20 -7.88
N MET A 33 -8.29 10.96 -7.52
CA MET A 33 -9.63 10.40 -7.71
C MET A 33 -10.65 11.09 -6.82
N ASP A 34 -11.87 11.19 -7.31
CA ASP A 34 -12.95 11.82 -6.59
C ASP A 34 -13.21 11.15 -5.25
N GLY A 35 -13.33 11.96 -4.20
CA GLY A 35 -13.60 11.48 -2.84
C GLY A 35 -12.39 11.06 -2.03
N VAL A 36 -11.19 11.12 -2.59
CA VAL A 36 -9.96 10.79 -1.86
C VAL A 36 -9.61 11.88 -0.88
N LEU A 37 -9.43 11.50 0.39
CA LEU A 37 -9.03 12.40 1.47
C LEU A 37 -7.54 12.30 1.75
N LEU A 38 -6.97 11.11 1.64
CA LEU A 38 -5.57 10.86 1.96
C LEU A 38 -5.10 9.59 1.27
N LEU A 39 -3.85 9.61 0.81
CA LEU A 39 -3.18 8.41 0.34
C LEU A 39 -1.74 8.43 0.84
N ARG A 40 -1.29 7.30 1.36
CA ARG A 40 0.11 7.09 1.75
C ARG A 40 0.59 5.77 1.21
N PHE A 41 1.78 5.78 0.64
CA PHE A 41 2.40 4.59 0.07
C PHE A 41 3.82 4.48 0.60
N ALA A 42 4.20 3.29 1.09
CA ALA A 42 5.51 3.07 1.67
C ALA A 42 6.03 1.66 1.37
N ARG A 43 7.33 1.55 1.23
CA ARG A 43 8.01 0.27 1.15
C ARG A 43 8.41 -0.15 2.57
N ARG A 44 8.23 -1.44 2.89
CA ARG A 44 8.72 -1.98 4.14
C ARG A 44 10.25 -1.98 4.12
N THR A 45 10.85 -1.23 5.02
CA THR A 45 12.33 -1.10 5.11
C THR A 45 12.88 -1.50 6.46
N HIS A 46 12.03 -1.69 7.44
CA HIS A 46 12.41 -1.98 8.82
C HIS A 46 11.63 -3.17 9.36
N ILE A 47 12.16 -3.78 10.41
CA ILE A 47 11.55 -4.93 11.09
C ILE A 47 11.44 -4.66 12.58
N ILE A 48 10.52 -5.36 13.21
CA ILE A 48 10.40 -5.39 14.67
C ILE A 48 10.91 -6.76 15.11
N LYS A 49 12.11 -6.79 15.69
CA LYS A 49 12.62 -8.02 16.33
C LYS A 49 12.04 -8.15 17.72
N GLU A 50 12.04 -7.03 18.45
CA GLU A 50 11.47 -6.94 19.78
C GLU A 50 11.07 -5.48 20.02
N MET A 51 10.11 -5.29 20.90
CA MET A 51 9.62 -3.94 21.21
C MET A 51 10.39 -3.24 22.31
N PHE A 52 11.29 -3.93 23.00
CA PHE A 52 11.95 -3.40 24.17
C PHE A 52 12.69 -2.08 23.89
N SER A 53 13.57 -2.07 22.92
CA SER A 53 14.32 -0.86 22.57
C SER A 53 13.45 0.20 21.90
N ILE A 54 12.46 -0.22 21.11
CA ILE A 54 11.53 0.71 20.46
C ILE A 54 10.70 1.45 21.50
N LYS A 55 10.24 0.75 22.54
CA LYS A 55 9.52 1.36 23.65
C LYS A 55 10.34 2.43 24.39
N GLU A 56 11.65 2.30 24.37
CA GLU A 56 12.55 3.26 24.98
C GLU A 56 12.88 4.45 24.07
N GLY A 57 12.30 4.48 22.88
CA GLY A 57 12.49 5.58 21.95
C GLY A 57 13.57 5.36 20.91
N LEU A 58 14.13 4.16 20.82
CA LEU A 58 15.13 3.84 19.82
C LEU A 58 14.46 3.44 18.49
N PRO A 59 15.11 3.71 17.35
CA PRO A 59 14.52 3.34 16.07
C PRO A 59 14.47 1.82 15.89
N PRO A 60 13.51 1.31 15.10
CA PRO A 60 13.49 -0.11 14.75
C PRO A 60 14.67 -0.49 13.86
N ASP A 61 14.95 -1.78 13.80
CA ASP A 61 16.06 -2.30 12.99
C ASP A 61 15.74 -2.22 11.50
N ARG A 62 16.75 -1.89 10.70
CA ARG A 62 16.62 -1.88 9.26
C ARG A 62 16.59 -3.31 8.72
N LEU A 63 15.73 -3.57 7.75
CA LEU A 63 15.66 -4.84 7.06
C LEU A 63 16.91 -4.99 6.17
N THR A 64 17.74 -6.00 6.44
CA THR A 64 19.01 -6.21 5.73
C THR A 64 19.02 -7.50 4.91
N ARG A 65 18.00 -8.34 5.04
CA ARG A 65 17.94 -9.63 4.36
C ARG A 65 17.23 -9.52 3.03
N VAL A 66 17.70 -10.32 2.05
CA VAL A 66 16.92 -10.57 0.84
C VAL A 66 15.79 -11.51 1.26
N VAL A 67 14.56 -11.10 1.00
CA VAL A 67 13.36 -11.83 1.36
C VAL A 67 12.68 -12.41 0.11
N LYS A 68 11.75 -13.35 0.30
CA LYS A 68 10.99 -13.94 -0.81
C LYS A 68 10.15 -12.91 -1.54
N SER A 69 9.75 -11.85 -0.87
CA SER A 69 8.99 -10.75 -1.45
C SER A 69 9.38 -9.45 -0.80
N VAL A 70 9.26 -8.36 -1.55
CA VAL A 70 9.41 -7.01 -1.02
C VAL A 70 8.00 -6.50 -0.76
N ARG A 71 7.74 -6.06 0.47
CA ARG A 71 6.40 -5.65 0.86
C ARG A 71 6.24 -4.15 0.79
N TYR A 72 5.04 -3.75 0.36
CA TYR A 72 4.63 -2.34 0.29
C TYR A 72 3.29 -2.20 1.00
N MET A 73 3.09 -1.04 1.59
CA MET A 73 1.89 -0.71 2.34
C MET A 73 1.22 0.49 1.69
N LEU A 74 -0.09 0.40 1.49
CA LEU A 74 -0.90 1.51 0.99
C LEU A 74 -1.98 1.79 2.01
N TYR A 75 -2.12 3.06 2.41
CA TYR A 75 -3.26 3.55 3.18
C TYR A 75 -4.02 4.53 2.30
N TRP A 76 -5.30 4.28 2.08
CA TRP A 76 -6.11 5.08 1.17
C TRP A 76 -7.44 5.41 1.84
N GLU A 77 -7.70 6.69 2.04
CA GLU A 77 -8.88 7.16 2.77
C GLU A 77 -9.81 7.93 1.83
N PHE A 78 -11.10 7.65 1.97
CA PHE A 78 -12.17 8.20 1.12
C PHE A 78 -13.27 8.83 1.95
N GLU A 79 -14.03 9.72 1.31
CA GLU A 79 -15.22 10.33 1.92
C GLU A 79 -16.29 9.29 2.22
N SER A 80 -16.41 8.24 1.40
CA SER A 80 -17.48 7.26 1.49
C SER A 80 -17.11 5.94 0.82
N PRO A 81 -17.79 4.83 1.19
CA PRO A 81 -17.61 3.54 0.49
C PRO A 81 -17.96 3.63 -1.00
N GLU A 82 -18.95 4.46 -1.37
CA GLU A 82 -19.36 4.63 -2.75
C GLU A 82 -18.24 5.23 -3.59
N LYS A 83 -17.56 6.25 -3.07
CA LYS A 83 -16.39 6.85 -3.73
C LYS A 83 -15.24 5.85 -3.86
N TYR A 84 -15.04 5.03 -2.84
CA TYR A 84 -14.04 3.97 -2.87
C TYR A 84 -14.31 2.98 -4.00
N GLY A 85 -15.55 2.54 -4.16
CA GLY A 85 -15.92 1.60 -5.21
C GLY A 85 -15.66 2.15 -6.60
N LEU A 86 -16.01 3.41 -6.83
CA LEU A 86 -15.75 4.08 -8.12
C LEU A 86 -14.25 4.20 -8.39
N ALA A 87 -13.47 4.51 -7.37
CA ALA A 87 -12.02 4.59 -7.50
C ALA A 87 -11.40 3.23 -7.80
N GLN A 88 -11.88 2.18 -7.17
CA GLN A 88 -11.41 0.82 -7.45
C GLN A 88 -11.67 0.43 -8.91
N LYS A 89 -12.82 0.77 -9.42
CA LYS A 89 -13.14 0.51 -10.82
C LYS A 89 -12.14 1.17 -11.76
N GLN A 90 -11.82 2.45 -11.53
CA GLN A 90 -10.84 3.17 -12.33
C GLN A 90 -9.44 2.56 -12.23
N LEU A 91 -9.04 2.19 -11.01
CA LEU A 91 -7.73 1.58 -10.77
C LEU A 91 -7.60 0.25 -11.52
N TYR A 92 -8.61 -0.61 -11.43
CA TYR A 92 -8.60 -1.91 -12.09
C TYR A 92 -8.59 -1.79 -13.61
N GLU A 93 -9.34 -0.85 -14.15
CA GLU A 93 -9.38 -0.63 -15.60
C GLU A 93 -8.07 -0.09 -16.15
N THR A 94 -7.31 0.67 -15.35
CA THR A 94 -6.13 1.40 -15.82
C THR A 94 -4.82 0.70 -15.49
N TYR A 95 -4.64 0.22 -14.25
CA TYR A 95 -3.34 -0.23 -13.75
C TYR A 95 -3.28 -1.65 -13.25
N TRP A 96 -4.41 -2.27 -12.93
CA TRP A 96 -4.40 -3.54 -12.20
C TRP A 96 -3.57 -4.64 -12.87
N LYS A 97 -3.70 -4.80 -14.17
CA LYS A 97 -2.96 -5.83 -14.90
C LYS A 97 -1.45 -5.71 -14.72
N ALA A 98 -0.95 -4.48 -14.80
CA ALA A 98 0.47 -4.20 -14.66
C ALA A 98 0.93 -4.41 -13.21
N ILE A 99 0.12 -4.00 -12.24
CA ILE A 99 0.41 -4.22 -10.81
C ILE A 99 0.46 -5.72 -10.51
N ASP A 100 -0.54 -6.46 -10.95
CA ASP A 100 -0.67 -7.90 -10.67
C ASP A 100 0.54 -8.69 -11.17
N LYS A 101 1.10 -8.33 -12.30
CA LYS A 101 2.29 -8.98 -12.85
C LYS A 101 3.50 -8.91 -11.93
N CYS A 102 3.57 -7.90 -11.08
CA CYS A 102 4.69 -7.71 -10.16
C CYS A 102 4.52 -8.48 -8.86
N LEU A 103 3.34 -9.02 -8.58
CA LEU A 103 3.01 -9.60 -7.28
C LEU A 103 3.26 -11.12 -7.26
N ILE A 104 3.73 -11.60 -6.11
CA ILE A 104 3.90 -13.04 -5.85
C ILE A 104 2.54 -13.69 -5.63
N MET A 105 1.64 -12.96 -4.97
CA MET A 105 0.31 -13.43 -4.63
C MET A 105 -0.66 -12.25 -4.65
N PRO A 106 -1.96 -12.50 -4.67
CA PRO A 106 -2.93 -11.41 -4.60
C PRO A 106 -2.65 -10.50 -3.42
N HIS A 107 -2.85 -9.20 -3.61
CA HIS A 107 -2.69 -8.24 -2.53
C HIS A 107 -3.72 -8.49 -1.43
N ASP A 108 -3.36 -8.11 -0.20
CA ASP A 108 -4.21 -8.27 0.98
C ASP A 108 -4.79 -6.91 1.34
N LYS A 109 -6.10 -6.85 1.50
CA LYS A 109 -6.82 -5.59 1.78
C LYS A 109 -7.67 -5.69 3.04
N TYR A 110 -7.64 -4.61 3.82
CA TYR A 110 -8.50 -4.43 4.98
C TYR A 110 -9.30 -3.15 4.78
N LEU A 111 -10.61 -3.23 4.95
CA LEU A 111 -11.52 -2.11 4.75
C LEU A 111 -12.21 -1.76 6.06
N GLY A 112 -12.35 -0.47 6.32
CA GLY A 112 -12.98 -0.04 7.55
C GLY A 112 -13.47 1.40 7.50
N GLU A 113 -14.24 1.76 8.50
CA GLU A 113 -14.78 3.10 8.67
C GLU A 113 -14.25 3.70 9.96
N SER A 114 -14.06 5.03 9.96
CA SER A 114 -13.70 5.73 11.19
C SER A 114 -14.85 5.60 12.18
N PRO A 115 -14.57 5.18 13.45
CA PRO A 115 -15.64 5.01 14.44
C PRO A 115 -16.06 6.34 15.10
N PHE A 116 -15.35 7.43 14.80
CA PHE A 116 -15.67 8.75 15.36
C PHE A 116 -15.37 9.86 14.40
#